data_83f508c5b04b6ec99b6488e16b9a67d9
#
_entry.id   83f508c5b04b6ec99b6488e16b9a67d9
#
_cell.length_a   1.000
_cell.length_b   1.000
_cell.length_c   1.000
_cell.angle_alpha   90.00
_cell.angle_beta   90.00
_cell.angle_gamma   90.00
#
_symmetry.space_group_name_H-M   'P 1'
#
loop_
_entity.id
_entity.type
_entity.pdbx_description
1 polymer ?
#
loop_
_entity_poly.entity_id
_entity_poly.type
_entity_poly.pdbx_seq_one_letter_code
_entity_poly.pdbx_strand_id
1 'polypeptide(L)'
;MSTSHPDAAVAGEPKPDDDGGLESQDGTESSAPAVLGDGAIVADSFGEYVSAMWQKIKAGESGVLPVVVGLVLIIVIFQSKNGKFLSGGNLVNLMDQASFIMVLGMAEVFVLLLGEIDLSAGFNMAIGAAITAELAAPPHNVPWLLAILGGIATCVVISMIEGLLITRLRLPSFIVTLAFFLGLQGVLLTLFNHDSHASGGNINISNKIINDIVNGNLSPAAGWIVMVVAVVVFAGLNLLRDHRRRQSGLVTPPIALTLLKIGAVAVAGVVVVLVCNRNRGGILITIKGVPWVIPIVLVILMAFTFLLGRTRFGRYLYAIGGNAEAARRAGISLNRIRLTAFMLAGLTAGIAGVLYESYLGSISSNVDGGTNVLNAVAAAVIGGASLFGGRGKMLHAVLGGLIIAAIANGMGLINLSTAATEMVNALVLLAAVTVDAVGRRGRAAV
;
A
#
# COMPACT_ATOMS: atom_id res chain seq x y z
N MET A 1 -46.02 56.74 37.09
CA MET A 1 -46.98 55.87 37.81
C MET A 1 -46.22 54.58 38.01
N SER A 2 -45.57 54.46 39.16
CA SER A 2 -46.06 53.86 40.42
C SER A 2 -45.92 52.33 40.35
N THR A 3 -44.84 51.86 40.97
CA THR A 3 -44.70 51.09 42.23
C THR A 3 -44.93 49.59 42.00
N SER A 4 -44.20 48.61 42.56
CA SER A 4 -43.50 48.53 43.82
C SER A 4 -42.82 47.17 43.90
N HIS A 5 -41.61 47.08 44.47
CA HIS A 5 -41.13 45.89 45.19
C HIS A 5 -41.94 45.56 46.39
N PRO A 6 -41.99 44.35 46.94
CA PRO A 6 -41.04 43.96 47.97
C PRO A 6 -40.69 42.46 48.01
N ASP A 7 -39.63 42.10 48.54
CA ASP A 7 -39.12 41.70 49.83
C ASP A 7 -38.60 40.25 49.92
N ALA A 8 -37.49 40.23 50.55
CA ALA A 8 -36.59 39.13 50.93
C ALA A 8 -37.30 38.04 51.81
N ALA A 9 -36.75 36.84 51.71
CA ALA A 9 -36.78 35.91 52.87
C ALA A 9 -35.42 35.09 52.85
N VAL A 10 -34.66 35.39 53.86
CA VAL A 10 -33.49 34.66 54.40
C VAL A 10 -33.98 33.44 55.13
N ALA A 11 -33.40 32.26 54.90
CA ALA A 11 -33.24 31.09 55.81
C ALA A 11 -32.57 29.97 55.01
N GLY A 12 -31.57 29.26 55.43
CA GLY A 12 -30.99 28.93 56.69
C GLY A 12 -30.01 27.81 56.36
N GLU A 13 -28.80 27.90 56.85
CA GLU A 13 -27.78 26.83 56.82
C GLU A 13 -28.32 25.55 57.51
N PRO A 14 -28.02 24.34 57.00
CA PRO A 14 -27.98 23.15 57.84
C PRO A 14 -26.54 22.79 58.21
N LYS A 15 -26.38 22.46 59.48
CA LYS A 15 -25.23 21.95 60.18
C LYS A 15 -24.70 20.65 59.61
N PRO A 16 -23.40 20.31 59.90
CA PRO A 16 -22.80 19.03 59.57
C PRO A 16 -23.13 17.97 60.62
N ASP A 17 -23.65 16.84 60.17
CA ASP A 17 -23.71 15.58 60.92
C ASP A 17 -22.91 14.53 60.13
N ASP A 18 -21.86 14.13 60.66
CA ASP A 18 -21.47 12.98 61.47
C ASP A 18 -21.01 11.76 60.66
N ASP A 19 -19.91 11.27 61.12
CA ASP A 19 -19.15 10.09 60.80
C ASP A 19 -19.93 8.88 60.23
N GLY A 20 -19.48 8.45 59.05
CA GLY A 20 -19.89 7.17 58.44
C GLY A 20 -18.73 6.55 57.69
N GLY A 21 -18.01 5.66 58.35
CA GLY A 21 -17.10 4.61 57.89
C GLY A 21 -16.55 4.63 56.48
N LEU A 22 -15.27 4.89 56.36
CA LEU A 22 -14.44 4.49 55.21
C LEU A 22 -14.37 2.95 55.17
N GLU A 23 -15.34 2.32 54.50
CA GLU A 23 -15.17 0.98 53.97
C GLU A 23 -14.21 1.06 52.79
N SER A 24 -13.00 0.57 52.98
CA SER A 24 -12.05 0.27 51.91
C SER A 24 -12.65 -0.81 51.00
N GLN A 25 -13.27 -0.38 49.91
CA GLN A 25 -13.54 -1.26 48.78
C GLN A 25 -12.22 -1.49 48.04
N ASP A 26 -11.55 -2.57 48.48
CA ASP A 26 -10.50 -3.25 47.74
C ASP A 26 -11.18 -3.92 46.51
N GLY A 27 -11.47 -3.09 45.53
CA GLY A 27 -12.02 -3.48 44.25
C GLY A 27 -10.93 -3.34 43.20
N THR A 28 -10.29 -4.45 42.85
CA THR A 28 -9.53 -4.60 41.61
C THR A 28 -10.42 -4.21 40.45
N GLU A 29 -10.51 -2.90 40.14
CA GLU A 29 -11.01 -2.44 38.88
C GLU A 29 -10.11 -2.99 37.77
N SER A 30 -10.56 -4.06 37.14
CA SER A 30 -10.07 -4.50 35.84
C SER A 30 -10.26 -3.31 34.88
N SER A 31 -9.22 -2.50 34.74
CA SER A 31 -9.22 -1.39 33.78
C SER A 31 -9.42 -1.97 32.39
N ALA A 32 -10.57 -1.68 31.79
CA ALA A 32 -10.83 -2.04 30.41
C ALA A 32 -9.70 -1.48 29.52
N PRO A 33 -9.16 -2.25 28.56
CA PRO A 33 -8.03 -1.83 27.75
C PRO A 33 -8.34 -0.53 27.02
N ALA A 34 -7.59 0.54 27.32
CA ALA A 34 -7.79 1.85 26.69
C ALA A 34 -7.22 1.84 25.27
N VAL A 35 -8.06 2.18 24.30
CA VAL A 35 -7.64 2.37 22.90
C VAL A 35 -7.23 3.83 22.71
N LEU A 36 -5.94 4.08 22.50
CA LEU A 36 -5.45 5.42 22.18
C LEU A 36 -5.77 5.80 20.72
N GLY A 37 -5.94 7.09 20.46
CA GLY A 37 -6.43 7.62 19.17
C GLY A 37 -5.60 7.29 17.92
N ASP A 38 -4.43 6.67 18.05
CA ASP A 38 -3.63 6.13 16.93
C ASP A 38 -3.85 4.62 16.71
N GLY A 39 -4.86 4.04 17.34
CA GLY A 39 -5.20 2.62 17.24
C GLY A 39 -4.26 1.68 18.02
N ALA A 40 -3.34 2.21 18.81
CA ALA A 40 -2.48 1.38 19.65
C ALA A 40 -3.27 0.78 20.81
N ILE A 41 -3.22 -0.55 20.95
CA ILE A 41 -3.80 -1.28 22.07
C ILE A 41 -2.84 -1.12 23.25
N VAL A 42 -3.35 -0.57 24.35
CA VAL A 42 -2.69 -0.56 25.64
C VAL A 42 -3.16 -1.81 26.39
N ALA A 43 -2.29 -2.77 26.59
CA ALA A 43 -2.58 -3.99 27.31
C ALA A 43 -1.35 -4.35 28.16
N ASP A 44 -1.58 -4.64 29.41
CA ASP A 44 -0.52 -5.03 30.34
C ASP A 44 -0.22 -6.53 30.26
N SER A 45 -1.12 -7.31 29.66
CA SER A 45 -0.96 -8.75 29.46
C SER A 45 -1.26 -9.19 28.03
N PHE A 46 -0.75 -10.35 27.63
CA PHE A 46 -1.03 -10.96 26.33
C PHE A 46 -2.53 -11.27 26.15
N GLY A 47 -3.20 -11.72 27.22
CA GLY A 47 -4.64 -12.00 27.21
C GLY A 47 -5.49 -10.76 26.95
N GLU A 48 -5.16 -9.64 27.60
CA GLU A 48 -5.81 -8.34 27.37
C GLU A 48 -5.56 -7.84 25.94
N TYR A 49 -4.36 -8.02 25.41
CA TYR A 49 -4.05 -7.66 24.04
C TYR A 49 -4.93 -8.43 23.04
N VAL A 50 -5.08 -9.74 23.23
CA VAL A 50 -5.93 -10.60 22.38
C VAL A 50 -7.40 -10.20 22.50
N SER A 51 -7.89 -9.92 23.72
CA SER A 51 -9.27 -9.50 23.95
C SER A 51 -9.56 -8.13 23.31
N ALA A 52 -8.65 -7.16 23.45
CA ALA A 52 -8.76 -5.85 22.82
C ALA A 52 -8.67 -5.93 21.29
N MET A 53 -7.84 -6.82 20.75
CA MET A 53 -7.77 -7.10 19.34
C MET A 53 -9.07 -7.71 18.82
N TRP A 54 -9.69 -8.62 19.58
CA TRP A 54 -10.99 -9.22 19.26
C TRP A 54 -12.11 -8.18 19.29
N GLN A 55 -12.11 -7.27 20.27
CA GLN A 55 -13.05 -6.14 20.32
C GLN A 55 -12.88 -5.20 19.13
N LYS A 56 -11.64 -4.89 18.70
CA LYS A 56 -11.38 -4.10 17.49
C LYS A 56 -11.92 -4.78 16.24
N ILE A 57 -11.77 -6.09 16.13
CA ILE A 57 -12.32 -6.86 15.00
C ILE A 57 -13.85 -6.76 14.99
N LYS A 58 -14.51 -6.91 16.16
CA LYS A 58 -15.96 -6.74 16.29
C LYS A 58 -16.43 -5.30 16.00
N ALA A 59 -15.61 -4.30 16.34
CA ALA A 59 -15.87 -2.89 16.04
C ALA A 59 -15.60 -2.50 14.58
N GLY A 60 -15.22 -3.47 13.71
CA GLY A 60 -14.90 -3.22 12.31
C GLY A 60 -13.54 -2.58 12.06
N GLU A 61 -12.66 -2.54 13.07
CA GLU A 61 -11.28 -2.04 12.96
C GLU A 61 -10.29 -3.19 12.76
N SER A 62 -10.64 -4.17 11.94
CA SER A 62 -9.88 -5.40 11.75
C SER A 62 -8.50 -5.22 11.06
N GLY A 63 -8.20 -4.01 10.57
CA GLY A 63 -6.90 -3.68 9.99
C GLY A 63 -6.50 -4.59 8.82
N VAL A 64 -5.35 -5.25 8.94
CA VAL A 64 -4.78 -6.12 7.90
C VAL A 64 -5.32 -7.56 7.97
N LEU A 65 -5.99 -7.94 9.04
CA LEU A 65 -6.40 -9.33 9.30
C LEU A 65 -7.31 -9.93 8.21
N PRO A 66 -8.37 -9.24 7.72
CA PRO A 66 -9.21 -9.79 6.66
C PRO A 66 -8.42 -10.08 5.37
N VAL A 67 -7.44 -9.24 5.07
CA VAL A 67 -6.56 -9.38 3.90
C VAL A 67 -5.69 -10.64 4.03
N VAL A 68 -5.11 -10.85 5.21
CA VAL A 68 -4.31 -12.06 5.49
C VAL A 68 -5.17 -13.32 5.43
N VAL A 69 -6.38 -13.29 5.99
CA VAL A 69 -7.33 -14.42 5.91
C VAL A 69 -7.71 -14.69 4.45
N GLY A 70 -8.00 -13.65 3.66
CA GLY A 70 -8.27 -13.76 2.23
C GLY A 70 -7.11 -14.40 1.47
N LEU A 71 -5.88 -13.96 1.75
CA LEU A 71 -4.68 -14.53 1.13
C LEU A 71 -4.51 -16.02 1.49
N VAL A 72 -4.70 -16.38 2.76
CA VAL A 72 -4.63 -17.80 3.19
C VAL A 72 -5.69 -18.65 2.49
N LEU A 73 -6.92 -18.15 2.37
CA LEU A 73 -7.99 -18.84 1.63
C LEU A 73 -7.61 -19.05 0.16
N ILE A 74 -7.08 -18.05 -0.51
CA ILE A 74 -6.62 -18.15 -1.91
C ILE A 74 -5.53 -19.20 -2.04
N ILE A 75 -4.53 -19.17 -1.13
CA ILE A 75 -3.45 -20.17 -1.09
C ILE A 75 -4.02 -21.58 -0.93
N VAL A 76 -4.94 -21.80 0.01
CA VAL A 76 -5.56 -23.11 0.26
C VAL A 76 -6.34 -23.59 -0.97
N ILE A 77 -7.14 -22.72 -1.58
CA ILE A 77 -7.94 -23.05 -2.76
C ILE A 77 -7.04 -23.46 -3.93
N PHE A 78 -6.05 -22.64 -4.30
CA PHE A 78 -5.21 -22.94 -5.45
C PHE A 78 -4.25 -24.09 -5.19
N GLN A 79 -3.70 -24.22 -3.98
CA GLN A 79 -2.87 -25.37 -3.62
C GLN A 79 -3.65 -26.69 -3.66
N SER A 80 -4.95 -26.70 -3.27
CA SER A 80 -5.80 -27.89 -3.35
C SER A 80 -6.14 -28.27 -4.80
N LYS A 81 -6.19 -27.30 -5.72
CA LYS A 81 -6.47 -27.51 -7.14
C LYS A 81 -5.23 -27.84 -7.95
N ASN A 82 -4.09 -27.27 -7.60
CA ASN A 82 -2.81 -27.50 -8.28
C ASN A 82 -1.67 -27.51 -7.24
N GLY A 83 -1.11 -28.68 -6.96
CA GLY A 83 -0.03 -28.89 -5.99
C GLY A 83 1.26 -28.10 -6.29
N LYS A 84 1.38 -27.48 -7.48
CA LYS A 84 2.51 -26.63 -7.85
C LYS A 84 2.38 -25.20 -7.35
N PHE A 85 1.21 -24.77 -6.84
CA PHE A 85 0.99 -23.38 -6.43
C PHE A 85 2.02 -22.90 -5.39
N LEU A 86 2.30 -23.71 -4.36
CA LEU A 86 3.33 -23.41 -3.34
C LEU A 86 4.74 -23.90 -3.73
N SER A 87 4.98 -24.31 -4.98
CA SER A 87 6.35 -24.63 -5.42
C SER A 87 7.24 -23.38 -5.39
N GLY A 88 8.53 -23.56 -5.08
CA GLY A 88 9.47 -22.44 -5.01
C GLY A 88 9.56 -21.65 -6.32
N GLY A 89 9.47 -22.32 -7.48
CA GLY A 89 9.45 -21.65 -8.78
C GLY A 89 8.21 -20.78 -8.97
N ASN A 90 7.04 -21.30 -8.62
CA ASN A 90 5.81 -20.55 -8.77
C ASN A 90 5.71 -19.38 -7.77
N LEU A 91 6.16 -19.56 -6.52
CA LEU A 91 6.15 -18.47 -5.53
C LEU A 91 7.05 -17.31 -5.95
N VAL A 92 8.18 -17.59 -6.59
CA VAL A 92 9.04 -16.54 -7.15
C VAL A 92 8.36 -15.86 -8.34
N ASN A 93 7.84 -16.63 -9.30
CA ASN A 93 7.09 -16.07 -10.43
C ASN A 93 5.89 -15.20 -9.96
N LEU A 94 5.21 -15.62 -8.89
CA LEU A 94 4.14 -14.83 -8.28
C LEU A 94 4.67 -13.50 -7.72
N MET A 95 5.85 -13.49 -7.08
CA MET A 95 6.47 -12.25 -6.59
C MET A 95 6.86 -11.32 -7.74
N ASP A 96 7.41 -11.86 -8.82
CA ASP A 96 7.78 -11.10 -10.01
C ASP A 96 6.53 -10.47 -10.65
N GLN A 97 5.45 -11.23 -10.83
CA GLN A 97 4.15 -10.74 -11.31
C GLN A 97 3.52 -9.69 -10.39
N ALA A 98 3.60 -9.90 -9.08
CA ALA A 98 2.99 -9.01 -8.10
C ALA A 98 3.71 -7.66 -8.00
N SER A 99 4.99 -7.59 -8.35
CA SER A 99 5.88 -6.47 -8.08
C SER A 99 5.38 -5.14 -8.62
N PHE A 100 5.05 -5.08 -9.91
CA PHE A 100 4.57 -3.85 -10.53
C PHE A 100 3.15 -3.48 -10.06
N ILE A 101 2.27 -4.47 -9.81
CA ILE A 101 0.92 -4.24 -9.26
C ILE A 101 1.01 -3.66 -7.85
N MET A 102 1.90 -4.17 -7.01
CA MET A 102 2.14 -3.66 -5.66
C MET A 102 2.61 -2.20 -5.70
N VAL A 103 3.57 -1.88 -6.58
CA VAL A 103 4.13 -0.53 -6.69
C VAL A 103 3.12 0.41 -7.32
N LEU A 104 2.41 0.02 -8.36
CA LEU A 104 1.33 0.81 -8.96
C LEU A 104 0.18 1.03 -7.96
N GLY A 105 -0.15 0.02 -7.16
CA GLY A 105 -1.09 0.15 -6.05
C GLY A 105 -0.62 1.15 -4.97
N MET A 106 0.70 1.24 -4.71
CA MET A 106 1.24 2.29 -3.83
C MET A 106 1.08 3.70 -4.44
N ALA A 107 1.14 3.84 -5.78
CA ALA A 107 0.82 5.10 -6.45
C ALA A 107 -0.63 5.51 -6.16
N GLU A 108 -1.57 4.57 -6.30
CA GLU A 108 -2.97 4.80 -6.01
C GLU A 108 -3.23 5.18 -4.55
N VAL A 109 -2.49 4.63 -3.59
CA VAL A 109 -2.66 5.01 -2.17
C VAL A 109 -2.43 6.49 -1.92
N PHE A 110 -1.49 7.16 -2.62
CA PHE A 110 -1.28 8.60 -2.46
C PHE A 110 -2.51 9.42 -2.85
N VAL A 111 -3.19 9.04 -3.92
CA VAL A 111 -4.37 9.73 -4.47
C VAL A 111 -5.63 9.34 -3.69
N LEU A 112 -5.79 8.06 -3.41
CA LEU A 112 -6.92 7.55 -2.60
C LEU A 112 -6.96 8.14 -1.19
N LEU A 113 -5.81 8.42 -0.58
CA LEU A 113 -5.77 9.09 0.73
C LEU A 113 -6.40 10.49 0.70
N LEU A 114 -6.41 11.18 -0.45
CA LEU A 114 -7.14 12.43 -0.64
C LEU A 114 -8.64 12.24 -0.91
N GLY A 115 -9.10 11.01 -1.15
CA GLY A 115 -10.44 10.69 -1.63
C GLY A 115 -10.57 10.95 -3.14
N GLU A 116 -9.47 10.90 -3.87
CA GLU A 116 -9.41 11.07 -5.32
C GLU A 116 -9.00 9.74 -5.98
N ILE A 117 -9.24 9.59 -7.26
CA ILE A 117 -8.87 8.39 -8.03
C ILE A 117 -8.08 8.83 -9.25
N ASP A 118 -6.98 8.16 -9.54
CA ASP A 118 -6.16 8.37 -10.73
C ASP A 118 -6.35 7.21 -11.71
N LEU A 119 -7.22 7.39 -12.71
CA LEU A 119 -7.42 6.37 -13.73
C LEU A 119 -6.31 6.35 -14.79
N SER A 120 -5.49 7.39 -14.86
CA SER A 120 -4.42 7.50 -15.85
C SER A 120 -3.19 6.66 -15.52
N ALA A 121 -3.01 6.30 -14.22
CA ALA A 121 -1.79 5.71 -13.68
C ALA A 121 -1.31 4.46 -14.45
N GLY A 122 -2.22 3.65 -14.99
CA GLY A 122 -1.86 2.47 -15.78
C GLY A 122 -1.24 2.80 -17.13
N PHE A 123 -1.77 3.79 -17.86
CA PHE A 123 -1.15 4.25 -19.11
C PHE A 123 0.05 5.16 -18.85
N ASN A 124 0.06 5.92 -17.76
CA ASN A 124 1.23 6.67 -17.32
C ASN A 124 2.42 5.72 -17.04
N MET A 125 2.19 4.62 -16.33
CA MET A 125 3.14 3.53 -16.14
C MET A 125 3.65 2.98 -17.49
N ALA A 126 2.74 2.71 -18.43
CA ALA A 126 3.08 2.16 -19.75
C ALA A 126 3.93 3.13 -20.58
N ILE A 127 3.63 4.45 -20.54
CA ILE A 127 4.45 5.49 -21.17
C ILE A 127 5.85 5.54 -20.56
N GLY A 128 5.96 5.49 -19.22
CA GLY A 128 7.24 5.47 -18.53
C GLY A 128 8.09 4.28 -18.94
N ALA A 129 7.49 3.08 -19.04
CA ALA A 129 8.13 1.89 -19.54
C ALA A 129 8.57 2.04 -21.01
N ALA A 130 7.69 2.54 -21.89
CA ALA A 130 8.00 2.74 -23.30
C ALA A 130 9.18 3.72 -23.50
N ILE A 131 9.19 4.84 -22.78
CA ILE A 131 10.28 5.82 -22.83
C ILE A 131 11.58 5.23 -22.29
N THR A 132 11.54 4.45 -21.20
CA THR A 132 12.75 3.78 -20.68
C THR A 132 13.31 2.79 -21.69
N ALA A 133 12.45 1.95 -22.27
CA ALA A 133 12.86 0.96 -23.28
C ALA A 133 13.43 1.64 -24.54
N GLU A 134 12.77 2.68 -25.06
CA GLU A 134 13.19 3.44 -26.24
C GLU A 134 14.56 4.10 -26.03
N LEU A 135 14.76 4.78 -24.89
CA LEU A 135 16.03 5.42 -24.56
C LEU A 135 17.16 4.39 -24.42
N ALA A 136 16.89 3.22 -23.87
CA ALA A 136 17.89 2.17 -23.65
C ALA A 136 18.19 1.34 -24.90
N ALA A 137 17.28 1.31 -25.87
CA ALA A 137 17.42 0.57 -27.12
C ALA A 137 18.27 1.31 -28.16
N PRO A 138 18.86 0.61 -29.18
CA PRO A 138 19.40 1.26 -30.36
C PRO A 138 18.32 2.05 -31.11
N PRO A 139 18.66 3.17 -31.74
CA PRO A 139 19.99 3.78 -31.89
C PRO A 139 20.42 4.65 -30.70
N HIS A 140 19.53 4.93 -29.75
CA HIS A 140 19.78 5.89 -28.68
C HIS A 140 20.86 5.41 -27.71
N ASN A 141 20.81 4.13 -27.28
CA ASN A 141 21.79 3.49 -26.39
C ASN A 141 22.14 4.34 -25.14
N VAL A 142 21.13 5.04 -24.61
CA VAL A 142 21.31 5.86 -23.40
C VAL A 142 21.69 4.93 -22.22
N PRO A 143 22.64 5.32 -21.36
CA PRO A 143 22.97 4.55 -20.17
C PRO A 143 21.71 4.21 -19.35
N TRP A 144 21.60 2.96 -18.90
CA TRP A 144 20.44 2.39 -18.23
C TRP A 144 19.84 3.28 -17.13
N LEU A 145 20.70 3.92 -16.31
CA LEU A 145 20.25 4.79 -15.23
C LEU A 145 19.55 6.04 -15.77
N LEU A 146 20.08 6.65 -16.83
CA LEU A 146 19.48 7.84 -17.44
C LEU A 146 18.19 7.48 -18.19
N ALA A 147 18.12 6.30 -18.81
CA ALA A 147 16.90 5.80 -19.43
C ALA A 147 15.78 5.60 -18.41
N ILE A 148 16.07 4.94 -17.30
CA ILE A 148 15.12 4.78 -16.17
C ILE A 148 14.68 6.14 -15.62
N LEU A 149 15.62 7.05 -15.36
CA LEU A 149 15.29 8.38 -14.86
C LEU A 149 14.44 9.18 -15.87
N GLY A 150 14.69 9.02 -17.16
CA GLY A 150 13.90 9.62 -18.24
C GLY A 150 12.46 9.15 -18.24
N GLY A 151 12.24 7.84 -18.16
CA GLY A 151 10.91 7.25 -18.07
C GLY A 151 10.14 7.70 -16.81
N ILE A 152 10.81 7.65 -15.64
CA ILE A 152 10.22 8.12 -14.38
C ILE A 152 9.91 9.63 -14.45
N ALA A 153 10.84 10.45 -14.97
CA ALA A 153 10.63 11.88 -15.10
C ALA A 153 9.41 12.21 -16.01
N THR A 154 9.25 11.47 -17.10
CA THR A 154 8.08 11.59 -17.97
C THR A 154 6.79 11.34 -17.20
N CYS A 155 6.71 10.28 -16.39
CA CYS A 155 5.55 9.99 -15.57
C CYS A 155 5.26 11.10 -14.54
N VAL A 156 6.30 11.64 -13.90
CA VAL A 156 6.16 12.76 -12.96
C VAL A 156 5.63 14.01 -13.65
N VAL A 157 6.12 14.32 -14.86
CA VAL A 157 5.65 15.47 -15.66
C VAL A 157 4.19 15.31 -16.04
N ILE A 158 3.78 14.13 -16.52
CA ILE A 158 2.38 13.84 -16.83
C ILE A 158 1.50 14.07 -15.59
N SER A 159 1.81 13.43 -14.48
CA SER A 159 1.01 13.59 -13.25
C SER A 159 1.11 15.00 -12.63
N MET A 160 2.19 15.73 -12.89
CA MET A 160 2.28 17.16 -12.53
C MET A 160 1.28 17.98 -13.32
N ILE A 161 1.14 17.73 -14.63
CA ILE A 161 0.15 18.41 -15.49
C ILE A 161 -1.26 18.10 -14.99
N GLU A 162 -1.59 16.82 -14.73
CA GLU A 162 -2.87 16.42 -14.15
C GLU A 162 -3.15 17.14 -12.82
N GLY A 163 -2.20 17.10 -11.91
CA GLY A 163 -2.32 17.77 -10.62
C GLY A 163 -2.49 19.29 -10.74
N LEU A 164 -1.85 19.93 -11.73
CA LEU A 164 -2.04 21.35 -12.02
C LEU A 164 -3.45 21.65 -12.55
N LEU A 165 -3.98 20.84 -13.48
CA LEU A 165 -5.34 20.98 -13.99
C LEU A 165 -6.38 20.83 -12.87
N ILE A 166 -6.22 19.82 -12.02
CA ILE A 166 -7.11 19.58 -10.89
C ILE A 166 -7.06 20.74 -9.88
N THR A 167 -5.86 21.24 -9.55
CA THR A 167 -5.70 22.21 -8.48
C THR A 167 -5.91 23.67 -8.94
N ARG A 168 -5.50 24.02 -10.15
CA ARG A 168 -5.60 25.39 -10.70
C ARG A 168 -6.95 25.65 -11.36
N LEU A 169 -7.42 24.71 -12.19
CA LEU A 169 -8.71 24.83 -12.86
C LEU A 169 -9.86 24.29 -12.00
N ARG A 170 -9.56 23.66 -10.86
CA ARG A 170 -10.55 23.08 -9.94
C ARG A 170 -11.44 22.05 -10.61
N LEU A 171 -10.89 21.31 -11.57
CA LEU A 171 -11.61 20.24 -12.23
C LEU A 171 -11.70 19.01 -11.31
N PRO A 172 -12.78 18.22 -11.39
CA PRO A 172 -12.85 16.94 -10.69
C PRO A 172 -11.73 16.01 -11.16
N SER A 173 -11.01 15.39 -10.22
CA SER A 173 -9.87 14.50 -10.54
C SER A 173 -10.25 13.36 -11.48
N PHE A 174 -11.41 12.73 -11.24
CA PHE A 174 -11.93 11.66 -12.08
C PHE A 174 -12.03 12.04 -13.56
N ILE A 175 -12.52 13.27 -13.88
CA ILE A 175 -12.67 13.73 -15.27
C ILE A 175 -11.30 13.96 -15.91
N VAL A 176 -10.36 14.59 -15.16
CA VAL A 176 -9.02 14.86 -15.67
C VAL A 176 -8.28 13.55 -15.91
N THR A 177 -8.24 12.64 -14.93
CA THR A 177 -7.52 11.38 -15.07
C THR A 177 -8.14 10.44 -16.11
N LEU A 178 -9.47 10.48 -16.31
CA LEU A 178 -10.13 9.77 -17.42
C LEU A 178 -9.75 10.34 -18.79
N ALA A 179 -9.64 11.66 -18.91
CA ALA A 179 -9.18 12.29 -20.16
C ALA A 179 -7.71 11.92 -20.44
N PHE A 180 -6.86 11.91 -19.42
CA PHE A 180 -5.48 11.45 -19.54
C PHE A 180 -5.38 9.96 -19.83
N PHE A 181 -6.21 9.13 -19.26
CA PHE A 181 -6.33 7.70 -19.59
C PHE A 181 -6.47 7.49 -21.10
N LEU A 182 -7.45 8.15 -21.72
CA LEU A 182 -7.69 8.06 -23.16
C LEU A 182 -6.56 8.73 -23.97
N GLY A 183 -6.10 9.90 -23.53
CA GLY A 183 -5.02 10.64 -24.19
C GLY A 183 -3.70 9.88 -24.20
N LEU A 184 -3.30 9.33 -23.04
CA LEU A 184 -2.05 8.57 -22.91
C LEU A 184 -2.10 7.24 -23.67
N GLN A 185 -3.27 6.59 -23.77
CA GLN A 185 -3.45 5.44 -24.66
C GLN A 185 -3.15 5.82 -26.12
N GLY A 186 -3.67 6.96 -26.57
CA GLY A 186 -3.38 7.47 -27.92
C GLY A 186 -1.91 7.81 -28.12
N VAL A 187 -1.27 8.43 -27.12
CA VAL A 187 0.18 8.72 -27.14
C VAL A 187 0.98 7.44 -27.23
N LEU A 188 0.66 6.42 -26.42
CA LEU A 188 1.34 5.12 -26.44
C LEU A 188 1.28 4.48 -27.84
N LEU A 189 0.10 4.42 -28.45
CA LEU A 189 -0.09 3.91 -29.80
C LEU A 189 0.73 4.70 -30.83
N THR A 190 0.81 6.02 -30.68
CA THR A 190 1.57 6.89 -31.58
C THR A 190 3.08 6.66 -31.45
N LEU A 191 3.59 6.49 -30.24
CA LEU A 191 5.01 6.17 -29.99
C LEU A 191 5.43 4.90 -30.78
N PHE A 192 4.65 3.83 -30.68
CA PHE A 192 4.98 2.57 -31.36
C PHE A 192 4.76 2.61 -32.86
N ASN A 193 3.83 3.43 -33.37
CA ASN A 193 3.58 3.55 -34.81
C ASN A 193 4.68 4.36 -35.55
N HIS A 194 5.31 5.32 -34.85
CA HIS A 194 6.37 6.16 -35.45
C HIS A 194 7.75 5.56 -35.25
N ASP A 195 7.92 4.62 -34.35
CA ASP A 195 9.20 4.01 -34.07
C ASP A 195 9.51 2.91 -35.10
N SER A 196 10.44 3.23 -36.02
CA SER A 196 10.99 2.27 -36.98
C SER A 196 11.73 1.11 -36.34
N HIS A 197 12.08 1.21 -35.06
CA HIS A 197 12.80 0.21 -34.29
C HIS A 197 11.88 -0.73 -33.51
N ALA A 198 10.60 -0.36 -33.37
CA ALA A 198 9.55 -1.23 -32.83
C ALA A 198 9.21 -2.34 -33.83
N SER A 199 9.99 -3.41 -33.81
CA SER A 199 9.74 -4.58 -34.67
C SER A 199 8.37 -5.18 -34.32
N GLY A 200 7.38 -4.96 -35.22
CA GLY A 200 6.03 -5.47 -35.01
C GLY A 200 5.26 -4.81 -33.84
N GLY A 201 5.58 -3.56 -33.47
CA GLY A 201 4.91 -2.87 -32.35
C GLY A 201 5.42 -3.28 -30.96
N ASN A 202 6.64 -3.80 -30.89
CA ASN A 202 7.27 -4.25 -29.63
C ASN A 202 8.72 -3.78 -29.55
N ILE A 203 9.15 -3.23 -28.42
CA ILE A 203 10.52 -2.85 -28.10
C ILE A 203 11.06 -3.86 -27.10
N ASN A 204 12.07 -4.64 -27.52
CA ASN A 204 12.72 -5.61 -26.64
C ASN A 204 13.79 -4.93 -25.76
N ILE A 205 13.83 -5.29 -24.49
CA ILE A 205 14.82 -4.79 -23.55
C ILE A 205 16.14 -5.55 -23.75
N SER A 206 17.07 -4.95 -24.48
CA SER A 206 18.40 -5.49 -24.69
C SER A 206 19.36 -5.21 -23.53
N ASN A 207 19.07 -4.22 -22.69
CA ASN A 207 19.89 -3.88 -21.54
C ASN A 207 19.72 -4.88 -20.40
N LYS A 208 20.81 -5.61 -20.10
CA LYS A 208 20.82 -6.66 -19.08
C LYS A 208 20.43 -6.14 -17.70
N ILE A 209 20.86 -4.93 -17.30
CA ILE A 209 20.58 -4.38 -15.96
C ILE A 209 19.09 -4.10 -15.81
N ILE A 210 18.47 -3.48 -16.82
CA ILE A 210 17.02 -3.21 -16.79
C ILE A 210 16.23 -4.53 -16.73
N ASN A 211 16.63 -5.52 -17.55
CA ASN A 211 15.97 -6.82 -17.54
C ASN A 211 16.16 -7.57 -16.20
N ASP A 212 17.32 -7.45 -15.57
CA ASP A 212 17.65 -8.14 -14.32
C ASP A 212 16.97 -7.51 -13.09
N ILE A 213 16.37 -6.32 -13.18
CA ILE A 213 15.66 -5.66 -12.06
C ILE A 213 14.56 -6.57 -11.48
N VAL A 214 13.81 -7.27 -12.33
CA VAL A 214 12.82 -8.26 -11.90
C VAL A 214 13.31 -9.68 -12.15
N ASN A 215 13.84 -9.97 -13.34
CA ASN A 215 14.21 -11.33 -13.74
C ASN A 215 15.56 -11.80 -13.16
N GLY A 216 16.36 -10.89 -12.60
CA GLY A 216 17.65 -11.21 -11.97
C GLY A 216 17.50 -11.75 -10.55
N ASN A 217 18.52 -12.52 -10.13
CA ASN A 217 18.56 -13.09 -8.80
C ASN A 217 19.84 -12.70 -8.07
N LEU A 218 19.71 -12.37 -6.80
CA LEU A 218 20.84 -12.26 -5.88
C LEU A 218 21.51 -13.62 -5.69
N SER A 219 22.81 -13.65 -5.44
CA SER A 219 23.44 -14.89 -5.01
C SER A 219 22.80 -15.41 -3.71
N PRO A 220 22.80 -16.72 -3.46
CA PRO A 220 22.24 -17.27 -2.22
C PRO A 220 22.78 -16.62 -0.95
N ALA A 221 24.07 -16.30 -0.90
CA ALA A 221 24.68 -15.60 0.24
C ALA A 221 24.19 -14.15 0.36
N ALA A 222 24.09 -13.42 -0.75
CA ALA A 222 23.58 -12.06 -0.75
C ALA A 222 22.10 -12.00 -0.30
N GLY A 223 21.28 -13.00 -0.67
CA GLY A 223 19.92 -13.12 -0.18
C GLY A 223 19.82 -13.22 1.34
N TRP A 224 20.68 -14.01 1.98
CA TRP A 224 20.76 -14.08 3.44
C TRP A 224 21.20 -12.76 4.08
N ILE A 225 22.21 -12.08 3.48
CA ILE A 225 22.69 -10.78 3.98
C ILE A 225 21.55 -9.74 3.92
N VAL A 226 20.85 -9.64 2.79
CA VAL A 226 19.72 -8.71 2.64
C VAL A 226 18.63 -8.99 3.66
N MET A 227 18.27 -10.27 3.88
CA MET A 227 17.29 -10.66 4.89
C MET A 227 17.72 -10.25 6.30
N VAL A 228 18.98 -10.56 6.70
CA VAL A 228 19.49 -10.18 8.02
C VAL A 228 19.47 -8.67 8.19
N VAL A 229 19.93 -7.90 7.20
CA VAL A 229 19.91 -6.43 7.22
C VAL A 229 18.48 -5.91 7.38
N ALA A 230 17.52 -6.46 6.62
CA ALA A 230 16.11 -6.05 6.71
C ALA A 230 15.53 -6.31 8.12
N VAL A 231 15.80 -7.48 8.69
CA VAL A 231 15.35 -7.84 10.05
C VAL A 231 16.01 -6.94 11.09
N VAL A 232 17.33 -6.70 10.99
CA VAL A 232 18.05 -5.83 11.94
C VAL A 232 17.55 -4.39 11.87
N VAL A 233 17.32 -3.85 10.66
CA VAL A 233 16.75 -2.51 10.48
C VAL A 233 15.34 -2.45 11.08
N PHE A 234 14.49 -3.43 10.78
CA PHE A 234 13.13 -3.51 11.33
C PHE A 234 13.15 -3.60 12.87
N ALA A 235 13.99 -4.45 13.43
CA ALA A 235 14.15 -4.60 14.88
C ALA A 235 14.65 -3.30 15.51
N GLY A 236 15.71 -2.71 14.95
CA GLY A 236 16.30 -1.46 15.42
C GLY A 236 15.30 -0.32 15.45
N LEU A 237 14.53 -0.13 14.35
CA LEU A 237 13.51 0.93 14.28
C LEU A 237 12.38 0.75 15.30
N ASN A 238 11.93 -0.50 15.56
CA ASN A 238 10.90 -0.76 16.56
C ASN A 238 11.43 -0.59 17.99
N LEU A 239 12.59 -1.16 18.29
CA LEU A 239 13.20 -1.05 19.64
C LEU A 239 13.56 0.41 19.98
N LEU A 240 14.15 1.16 19.04
CA LEU A 240 14.45 2.60 19.22
C LEU A 240 13.17 3.42 19.44
N ARG A 241 12.09 3.09 18.72
CA ARG A 241 10.79 3.74 18.90
C ARG A 241 10.25 3.47 20.32
N ASP A 242 10.26 2.23 20.75
CA ASP A 242 9.73 1.83 22.05
C ASP A 242 10.60 2.42 23.17
N HIS A 243 11.92 2.44 23.00
CA HIS A 243 12.84 3.08 23.94
C HIS A 243 12.57 4.58 24.10
N ARG A 244 12.46 5.33 22.97
CA ARG A 244 12.14 6.77 23.00
C ARG A 244 10.78 7.05 23.65
N ARG A 245 9.76 6.23 23.38
CA ARG A 245 8.43 6.35 24.01
C ARG A 245 8.52 6.18 25.53
N ARG A 246 9.28 5.18 26.02
CA ARG A 246 9.50 4.97 27.46
C ARG A 246 10.19 6.15 28.10
N GLN A 247 11.23 6.69 27.47
CA GLN A 247 11.93 7.89 27.99
C GLN A 247 11.02 9.12 28.06
N SER A 248 10.01 9.22 27.20
CA SER A 248 9.04 10.32 27.20
C SER A 248 7.83 10.06 28.10
N GLY A 249 7.83 9.01 28.95
CA GLY A 249 6.72 8.67 29.85
C GLY A 249 5.46 8.19 29.13
N LEU A 250 5.57 7.85 27.82
CA LEU A 250 4.43 7.36 27.04
C LEU A 250 4.27 5.84 27.23
N VAL A 251 3.02 5.40 27.27
CA VAL A 251 2.69 3.98 27.33
C VAL A 251 3.27 3.24 26.12
N THR A 252 3.96 2.13 26.37
CA THR A 252 4.60 1.30 25.34
C THR A 252 4.03 -0.11 25.39
N PRO A 253 3.92 -0.79 24.22
CA PRO A 253 3.57 -2.20 24.22
C PRO A 253 4.54 -3.03 25.06
N PRO A 254 4.09 -4.14 25.67
CA PRO A 254 4.98 -5.09 26.31
C PRO A 254 6.12 -5.51 25.36
N ILE A 255 7.34 -5.61 25.88
CA ILE A 255 8.52 -5.96 25.09
C ILE A 255 8.33 -7.30 24.35
N ALA A 256 7.61 -8.23 24.98
CA ALA A 256 7.27 -9.52 24.40
C ALA A 256 6.52 -9.40 23.07
N LEU A 257 5.61 -8.43 22.92
CA LEU A 257 4.90 -8.19 21.67
C LEU A 257 5.82 -7.62 20.59
N THR A 258 6.75 -6.74 20.96
CA THR A 258 7.74 -6.21 20.03
C THR A 258 8.68 -7.32 19.55
N LEU A 259 9.14 -8.18 20.45
CA LEU A 259 9.96 -9.34 20.11
C LEU A 259 9.20 -10.36 19.26
N LEU A 260 7.91 -10.60 19.54
CA LEU A 260 7.07 -11.48 18.72
C LEU A 260 6.93 -10.96 17.29
N LYS A 261 6.73 -9.64 17.11
CA LYS A 261 6.69 -9.01 15.77
C LYS A 261 8.01 -9.16 15.02
N ILE A 262 9.13 -8.92 15.70
CA ILE A 262 10.47 -9.10 15.12
C ILE A 262 10.70 -10.56 14.75
N GLY A 263 10.35 -11.49 15.64
CA GLY A 263 10.45 -12.93 15.40
C GLY A 263 9.60 -13.38 14.21
N ALA A 264 8.38 -12.90 14.10
CA ALA A 264 7.50 -13.21 12.97
C ALA A 264 8.08 -12.72 11.62
N VAL A 265 8.63 -11.50 11.59
CA VAL A 265 9.31 -10.97 10.39
C VAL A 265 10.56 -11.76 10.07
N ALA A 266 11.35 -12.15 11.08
CA ALA A 266 12.54 -12.96 10.88
C ALA A 266 12.20 -14.34 10.31
N VAL A 267 11.19 -15.03 10.88
CA VAL A 267 10.71 -16.33 10.36
C VAL A 267 10.21 -16.20 8.93
N ALA A 268 9.39 -15.19 8.63
CA ALA A 268 8.93 -14.94 7.27
C ALA A 268 10.11 -14.72 6.30
N GLY A 269 11.11 -13.92 6.70
CA GLY A 269 12.31 -13.68 5.90
C GLY A 269 13.11 -14.96 5.65
N VAL A 270 13.31 -15.78 6.68
CA VAL A 270 13.98 -17.09 6.56
C VAL A 270 13.23 -18.00 5.58
N VAL A 271 11.90 -18.08 5.68
CA VAL A 271 11.06 -18.89 4.77
C VAL A 271 11.23 -18.41 3.33
N VAL A 272 11.16 -17.10 3.09
CA VAL A 272 11.36 -16.51 1.75
C VAL A 272 12.72 -16.88 1.20
N VAL A 273 13.82 -16.69 1.96
CA VAL A 273 15.17 -17.01 1.49
C VAL A 273 15.35 -18.51 1.23
N LEU A 274 14.80 -19.38 2.08
CA LEU A 274 14.85 -20.83 1.87
C LEU A 274 14.11 -21.26 0.62
N VAL A 275 12.92 -20.70 0.36
CA VAL A 275 12.13 -20.96 -0.85
C VAL A 275 12.87 -20.47 -2.10
N CYS A 276 13.41 -19.25 -2.07
CA CYS A 276 14.13 -18.66 -3.19
C CYS A 276 15.46 -19.37 -3.48
N ASN A 277 16.11 -19.97 -2.50
CA ASN A 277 17.36 -20.70 -2.65
C ASN A 277 17.18 -22.16 -3.12
N ARG A 278 15.95 -22.66 -3.21
CA ARG A 278 15.69 -23.94 -3.89
C ARG A 278 16.01 -23.81 -5.38
N ASN A 279 16.57 -24.87 -5.96
CA ASN A 279 16.78 -24.89 -7.40
C ASN A 279 15.45 -24.83 -8.13
N ARG A 280 15.22 -23.76 -8.90
CA ARG A 280 14.02 -23.49 -9.71
C ARG A 280 14.25 -23.74 -11.19
N GLY A 281 15.50 -23.89 -11.59
CA GLY A 281 15.90 -24.31 -12.94
C GLY A 281 15.65 -25.79 -13.13
N GLY A 282 15.58 -26.21 -14.37
CA GLY A 282 15.50 -27.62 -14.71
C GLY A 282 16.80 -28.37 -14.41
N ILE A 283 16.98 -29.55 -15.06
CA ILE A 283 18.16 -30.40 -14.88
C ILE A 283 19.43 -29.72 -15.41
N LEU A 284 19.28 -28.87 -16.45
CA LEU A 284 20.43 -28.27 -17.16
C LEU A 284 20.89 -26.92 -16.59
N ILE A 285 20.01 -26.16 -15.93
CA ILE A 285 20.29 -24.82 -15.44
C ILE A 285 19.93 -24.72 -13.98
N THR A 286 20.85 -24.23 -13.14
CA THR A 286 20.59 -23.99 -11.73
C THR A 286 20.21 -22.52 -11.53
N ILE A 287 18.94 -22.28 -11.17
CA ILE A 287 18.43 -20.96 -10.81
C ILE A 287 18.16 -20.94 -9.31
N LYS A 288 18.92 -20.18 -8.56
CA LYS A 288 18.82 -20.01 -7.10
C LYS A 288 18.99 -18.55 -6.72
N GLY A 289 18.51 -18.19 -5.55
CA GLY A 289 18.69 -16.86 -4.97
C GLY A 289 17.42 -16.04 -4.93
N VAL A 290 17.45 -14.98 -4.15
CA VAL A 290 16.31 -14.07 -3.97
C VAL A 290 16.21 -13.14 -5.17
N PRO A 291 15.05 -13.00 -5.85
CA PRO A 291 14.88 -12.03 -6.93
C PRO A 291 15.18 -10.60 -6.45
N TRP A 292 15.84 -9.82 -7.31
CA TRP A 292 16.17 -8.41 -7.01
C TRP A 292 14.94 -7.58 -6.70
N VAL A 293 13.80 -7.92 -7.27
CA VAL A 293 12.54 -7.20 -7.08
C VAL A 293 12.05 -7.22 -5.63
N ILE A 294 12.34 -8.28 -4.86
CA ILE A 294 11.91 -8.37 -3.45
C ILE A 294 12.54 -7.26 -2.60
N PRO A 295 13.87 -7.10 -2.53
CA PRO A 295 14.47 -5.99 -1.80
C PRO A 295 14.10 -4.61 -2.39
N ILE A 296 13.91 -4.48 -3.70
CA ILE A 296 13.49 -3.22 -4.33
C ILE A 296 12.10 -2.80 -3.82
N VAL A 297 11.10 -3.67 -3.91
CA VAL A 297 9.75 -3.38 -3.41
C VAL A 297 9.77 -3.10 -1.90
N LEU A 298 10.58 -3.82 -1.13
CA LEU A 298 10.73 -3.58 0.31
C LEU A 298 11.30 -2.19 0.61
N VAL A 299 12.31 -1.74 -0.13
CA VAL A 299 12.89 -0.39 0.02
C VAL A 299 11.85 0.68 -0.33
N ILE A 300 11.11 0.52 -1.44
CA ILE A 300 10.03 1.44 -1.84
C ILE A 300 8.95 1.50 -0.75
N LEU A 301 8.50 0.34 -0.26
CA LEU A 301 7.53 0.24 0.82
C LEU A 301 8.00 0.97 2.09
N MET A 302 9.27 0.77 2.49
CA MET A 302 9.84 1.44 3.66
C MET A 302 9.91 2.95 3.47
N ALA A 303 10.39 3.41 2.30
CA ALA A 303 10.51 4.83 1.98
C ALA A 303 9.15 5.53 2.01
N PHE A 304 8.14 4.96 1.37
CA PHE A 304 6.80 5.55 1.31
C PHE A 304 6.05 5.42 2.64
N THR A 305 6.26 4.33 3.40
CA THR A 305 5.74 4.20 4.76
C THR A 305 6.33 5.25 5.68
N PHE A 306 7.65 5.53 5.55
CA PHE A 306 8.29 6.63 6.27
C PHE A 306 7.73 7.99 5.84
N LEU A 307 7.58 8.23 4.54
CA LEU A 307 7.02 9.46 3.98
C LEU A 307 5.62 9.74 4.54
N LEU A 308 4.72 8.76 4.51
CA LEU A 308 3.36 8.92 5.02
C LEU A 308 3.30 9.00 6.55
N GLY A 309 4.08 8.17 7.25
CA GLY A 309 3.95 8.02 8.69
C GLY A 309 4.76 9.03 9.52
N ARG A 310 5.82 9.65 8.94
CA ARG A 310 6.79 10.44 9.72
C ARG A 310 6.95 11.87 9.26
N THR A 311 6.50 12.25 8.05
CA THR A 311 6.68 13.59 7.51
C THR A 311 5.46 14.48 7.71
N ARG A 312 5.65 15.81 7.56
CA ARG A 312 4.53 16.77 7.54
C ARG A 312 3.59 16.51 6.37
N PHE A 313 4.14 16.11 5.22
CA PHE A 313 3.36 15.78 4.03
C PHE A 313 2.33 14.69 4.33
N GLY A 314 2.76 13.55 4.88
CA GLY A 314 1.84 12.46 5.20
C GLY A 314 0.74 12.87 6.17
N ARG A 315 1.09 13.61 7.25
CA ARG A 315 0.07 14.13 8.19
C ARG A 315 -0.95 15.03 7.50
N TYR A 316 -0.52 15.91 6.61
CA TYR A 316 -1.42 16.79 5.88
C TYR A 316 -2.27 16.04 4.87
N LEU A 317 -1.71 15.01 4.23
CA LEU A 317 -2.43 14.12 3.31
C LEU A 317 -3.61 13.43 4.03
N TYR A 318 -3.36 12.81 5.18
CA TYR A 318 -4.41 12.20 6.00
C TYR A 318 -5.43 13.23 6.52
N ALA A 319 -4.99 14.42 6.93
CA ALA A 319 -5.87 15.46 7.40
C ALA A 319 -6.84 15.94 6.31
N ILE A 320 -6.34 16.14 5.09
CA ILE A 320 -7.15 16.55 3.94
C ILE A 320 -8.16 15.46 3.59
N GLY A 321 -7.72 14.20 3.52
CA GLY A 321 -8.61 13.08 3.20
C GLY A 321 -9.65 12.80 4.28
N GLY A 322 -9.37 13.16 5.55
CA GLY A 322 -10.34 13.06 6.64
C GLY A 322 -11.40 14.16 6.59
N ASN A 323 -10.98 15.42 6.45
CA ASN A 323 -11.87 16.58 6.29
C ASN A 323 -11.09 17.74 5.64
N ALA A 324 -11.28 17.92 4.34
CA ALA A 324 -10.57 18.95 3.58
C ALA A 324 -10.90 20.37 4.06
N GLU A 325 -12.12 20.64 4.49
CA GLU A 325 -12.51 21.95 4.98
C GLU A 325 -11.89 22.27 6.33
N ALA A 326 -11.87 21.33 7.27
CA ALA A 326 -11.17 21.48 8.54
C ALA A 326 -9.66 21.67 8.35
N ALA A 327 -9.04 20.89 7.43
CA ALA A 327 -7.64 21.02 7.08
C ALA A 327 -7.33 22.42 6.52
N ARG A 328 -8.19 22.96 5.66
CA ARG A 328 -8.08 24.31 5.11
C ARG A 328 -8.13 25.38 6.22
N ARG A 329 -9.07 25.27 7.15
CA ARG A 329 -9.21 26.17 8.29
C ARG A 329 -7.99 26.13 9.23
N ALA A 330 -7.36 24.97 9.33
CA ALA A 330 -6.09 24.80 10.06
C ALA A 330 -4.86 25.31 9.29
N GLY A 331 -5.04 26.00 8.15
CA GLY A 331 -3.95 26.62 7.38
C GLY A 331 -3.21 25.64 6.46
N ILE A 332 -3.72 24.41 6.24
CA ILE A 332 -3.09 23.45 5.32
C ILE A 332 -3.40 23.86 3.87
N SER A 333 -2.35 23.97 3.06
CA SER A 333 -2.47 24.30 1.65
C SER A 333 -2.90 23.08 0.84
N LEU A 334 -4.24 22.89 0.61
CA LEU A 334 -4.79 21.76 -0.11
C LEU A 334 -4.17 21.57 -1.49
N ASN A 335 -4.08 22.64 -2.28
CA ASN A 335 -3.57 22.57 -3.66
C ASN A 335 -2.13 22.06 -3.74
N ARG A 336 -1.25 22.49 -2.81
CA ARG A 336 0.15 22.04 -2.78
C ARG A 336 0.24 20.55 -2.43
N ILE A 337 -0.54 20.11 -1.44
CA ILE A 337 -0.53 18.71 -1.02
C ILE A 337 -1.12 17.80 -2.11
N ARG A 338 -2.22 18.20 -2.75
CA ARG A 338 -2.80 17.49 -3.90
C ARG A 338 -1.80 17.35 -5.05
N LEU A 339 -1.21 18.47 -5.49
CA LEU A 339 -0.21 18.45 -6.56
C LEU A 339 0.96 17.51 -6.23
N THR A 340 1.49 17.59 -5.00
CA THR A 340 2.59 16.72 -4.55
C THR A 340 2.16 15.24 -4.52
N ALA A 341 0.91 14.94 -4.14
CA ALA A 341 0.39 13.58 -4.14
C ALA A 341 0.31 12.99 -5.56
N PHE A 342 -0.19 13.75 -6.54
CA PHE A 342 -0.20 13.34 -7.95
C PHE A 342 1.22 13.15 -8.49
N MET A 343 2.16 14.07 -8.21
CA MET A 343 3.56 13.91 -8.62
C MET A 343 4.21 12.66 -8.02
N LEU A 344 3.92 12.34 -6.75
CA LEU A 344 4.39 11.10 -6.11
C LEU A 344 3.72 9.86 -6.70
N ALA A 345 2.45 9.95 -7.08
CA ALA A 345 1.77 8.89 -7.81
C ALA A 345 2.44 8.66 -9.17
N GLY A 346 2.74 9.71 -9.94
CA GLY A 346 3.47 9.63 -11.19
C GLY A 346 4.88 9.04 -11.04
N LEU A 347 5.64 9.49 -10.03
CA LEU A 347 6.95 8.92 -9.70
C LEU A 347 6.84 7.41 -9.44
N THR A 348 5.83 7.02 -8.67
CA THR A 348 5.60 5.62 -8.31
C THR A 348 5.11 4.80 -9.50
N ALA A 349 4.25 5.37 -10.36
CA ALA A 349 3.82 4.76 -11.61
C ALA A 349 5.01 4.56 -12.57
N GLY A 350 5.94 5.52 -12.66
CA GLY A 350 7.17 5.37 -13.44
C GLY A 350 8.05 4.23 -12.93
N ILE A 351 8.22 4.11 -11.61
CA ILE A 351 8.93 2.96 -11.02
C ILE A 351 8.21 1.64 -11.34
N ALA A 352 6.87 1.60 -11.24
CA ALA A 352 6.08 0.43 -11.61
C ALA A 352 6.25 0.08 -13.10
N GLY A 353 6.40 1.09 -13.98
CA GLY A 353 6.68 0.91 -15.41
C GLY A 353 8.00 0.19 -15.66
N VAL A 354 9.07 0.60 -14.96
CA VAL A 354 10.37 -0.09 -15.04
C VAL A 354 10.28 -1.55 -14.55
N LEU A 355 9.50 -1.81 -13.50
CA LEU A 355 9.28 -3.19 -13.04
C LEU A 355 8.45 -4.00 -14.05
N TYR A 356 7.43 -3.38 -14.65
CA TYR A 356 6.55 -4.02 -15.63
C TYR A 356 7.32 -4.44 -16.90
N GLU A 357 8.08 -3.50 -17.49
CA GLU A 357 8.90 -3.81 -18.67
C GLU A 357 9.99 -4.84 -18.38
N SER A 358 10.65 -4.74 -17.20
CA SER A 358 11.65 -5.71 -16.75
C SER A 358 11.04 -7.10 -16.60
N TYR A 359 9.85 -7.21 -16.01
CA TYR A 359 9.11 -8.46 -15.85
C TYR A 359 8.82 -9.13 -17.20
N LEU A 360 8.34 -8.35 -18.18
CA LEU A 360 8.00 -8.86 -19.51
C LEU A 360 9.21 -9.06 -20.42
N GLY A 361 10.34 -8.39 -20.15
CA GLY A 361 11.51 -8.35 -21.03
C GLY A 361 11.29 -7.53 -22.31
N SER A 362 10.14 -6.89 -22.44
CA SER A 362 9.76 -6.05 -23.58
C SER A 362 8.58 -5.15 -23.23
N ILE A 363 8.33 -4.13 -24.05
CA ILE A 363 7.15 -3.30 -23.98
C ILE A 363 6.48 -3.24 -25.36
N SER A 364 5.15 -3.24 -25.41
CA SER A 364 4.38 -3.22 -26.66
C SER A 364 3.27 -2.19 -26.64
N SER A 365 2.75 -1.88 -27.83
CA SER A 365 1.57 -1.02 -28.00
C SER A 365 0.31 -1.60 -27.37
N ASN A 366 0.28 -2.91 -27.11
CA ASN A 366 -0.88 -3.64 -26.58
C ASN A 366 -0.91 -3.71 -25.06
N VAL A 367 -0.16 -2.84 -24.36
CA VAL A 367 -0.23 -2.78 -22.89
C VAL A 367 -1.64 -2.40 -22.48
N ASP A 368 -2.27 -3.27 -21.68
CA ASP A 368 -3.57 -3.00 -21.08
C ASP A 368 -3.42 -2.11 -19.83
N GLY A 369 -3.22 -0.81 -20.05
CA GLY A 369 -3.15 0.17 -18.98
C GLY A 369 -4.44 0.25 -18.17
N GLY A 370 -5.59 -0.04 -18.81
CA GLY A 370 -6.89 -0.06 -18.15
C GLY A 370 -7.00 -1.15 -17.10
N THR A 371 -6.74 -2.39 -17.45
CA THR A 371 -6.73 -3.50 -16.48
C THR A 371 -5.65 -3.30 -15.41
N ASN A 372 -4.48 -2.78 -15.76
CA ASN A 372 -3.41 -2.53 -14.79
C ASN A 372 -3.80 -1.50 -13.73
N VAL A 373 -4.44 -0.37 -14.11
CA VAL A 373 -4.88 0.62 -13.12
C VAL A 373 -6.03 0.08 -12.26
N LEU A 374 -6.98 -0.64 -12.84
CA LEU A 374 -8.07 -1.26 -12.08
C LEU A 374 -7.53 -2.27 -11.06
N ASN A 375 -6.55 -3.10 -11.44
CA ASN A 375 -5.87 -4.01 -10.54
C ASN A 375 -5.08 -3.28 -9.43
N ALA A 376 -4.47 -2.13 -9.74
CA ALA A 376 -3.76 -1.31 -8.76
C ALA A 376 -4.71 -0.66 -7.74
N VAL A 377 -5.82 -0.09 -8.19
CA VAL A 377 -6.89 0.43 -7.33
C VAL A 377 -7.48 -0.70 -6.49
N ALA A 378 -7.78 -1.85 -7.11
CA ALA A 378 -8.27 -3.03 -6.41
C ALA A 378 -7.27 -3.49 -5.33
N ALA A 379 -5.97 -3.54 -5.65
CA ALA A 379 -4.92 -3.88 -4.70
C ALA A 379 -4.91 -2.93 -3.48
N ALA A 380 -4.96 -1.62 -3.71
CA ALA A 380 -5.01 -0.65 -2.63
C ALA A 380 -6.26 -0.82 -1.74
N VAL A 381 -7.43 -1.02 -2.34
CA VAL A 381 -8.72 -1.13 -1.65
C VAL A 381 -8.89 -2.47 -0.95
N ILE A 382 -8.60 -3.59 -1.61
CA ILE A 382 -8.63 -4.94 -1.02
C ILE A 382 -7.68 -4.99 0.18
N GLY A 383 -6.52 -4.34 0.06
CA GLY A 383 -5.56 -4.22 1.16
C GLY A 383 -6.06 -3.39 2.33
N GLY A 384 -7.08 -2.54 2.15
CA GLY A 384 -7.72 -1.74 3.21
C GLY A 384 -7.51 -0.23 3.10
N ALA A 385 -7.08 0.29 1.93
CA ALA A 385 -7.15 1.73 1.66
C ALA A 385 -8.59 2.12 1.33
N SER A 386 -9.02 3.28 1.84
CA SER A 386 -10.38 3.75 1.63
C SER A 386 -10.51 4.58 0.35
N LEU A 387 -11.50 4.26 -0.48
CA LEU A 387 -11.87 5.06 -1.66
C LEU A 387 -12.36 6.48 -1.32
N PHE A 388 -12.77 6.70 -0.08
CA PHE A 388 -13.33 7.99 0.36
C PHE A 388 -12.31 8.89 1.08
N GLY A 389 -11.05 8.50 1.10
CA GLY A 389 -9.97 9.25 1.71
C GLY A 389 -9.74 9.01 3.20
N GLY A 390 -8.67 9.60 3.70
CA GLY A 390 -8.30 9.66 5.11
C GLY A 390 -7.80 8.36 5.73
N ARG A 391 -7.83 7.21 5.01
CA ARG A 391 -7.42 5.89 5.52
C ARG A 391 -6.71 5.08 4.45
N GLY A 392 -5.56 4.57 4.80
CA GLY A 392 -4.73 3.75 3.91
C GLY A 392 -3.29 3.70 4.43
N LYS A 393 -2.55 2.68 4.05
CA LYS A 393 -1.11 2.52 4.31
C LYS A 393 -0.49 1.92 3.07
N MET A 394 0.78 2.18 2.82
CA MET A 394 1.50 1.57 1.69
C MET A 394 1.49 0.04 1.75
N LEU A 395 1.52 -0.54 2.95
CA LEU A 395 1.42 -1.99 3.15
C LEU A 395 0.10 -2.57 2.60
N HIS A 396 -0.98 -1.79 2.58
CA HIS A 396 -2.26 -2.24 2.02
C HIS A 396 -2.12 -2.54 0.53
N ALA A 397 -1.49 -1.66 -0.25
CA ALA A 397 -1.23 -1.90 -1.67
C ALA A 397 -0.37 -3.15 -1.92
N VAL A 398 0.64 -3.39 -1.07
CA VAL A 398 1.50 -4.57 -1.18
C VAL A 398 0.71 -5.86 -0.95
N LEU A 399 -0.08 -5.92 0.11
CA LEU A 399 -0.87 -7.11 0.44
C LEU A 399 -1.99 -7.35 -0.56
N GLY A 400 -2.68 -6.30 -0.98
CA GLY A 400 -3.72 -6.40 -2.00
C GLY A 400 -3.16 -6.76 -3.37
N GLY A 401 -2.00 -6.19 -3.75
CA GLY A 401 -1.28 -6.55 -4.97
C GLY A 401 -0.86 -8.02 -4.98
N LEU A 402 -0.43 -8.54 -3.82
CA LEU A 402 -0.14 -9.96 -3.68
C LEU A 402 -1.40 -10.83 -3.87
N ILE A 403 -2.56 -10.40 -3.37
CA ILE A 403 -3.84 -11.11 -3.57
C ILE A 403 -4.21 -11.13 -5.06
N ILE A 404 -4.19 -9.97 -5.74
CA ILE A 404 -4.52 -9.89 -7.18
C ILE A 404 -3.57 -10.78 -8.00
N ALA A 405 -2.27 -10.70 -7.75
CA ALA A 405 -1.30 -11.55 -8.42
C ALA A 405 -1.49 -13.04 -8.10
N ALA A 406 -1.82 -13.39 -6.85
CA ALA A 406 -2.09 -14.78 -6.46
C ALA A 406 -3.32 -15.35 -7.16
N ILE A 407 -4.36 -14.54 -7.36
CA ILE A 407 -5.53 -14.93 -8.14
C ILE A 407 -5.14 -15.16 -9.61
N ALA A 408 -4.49 -14.19 -10.24
CA ALA A 408 -4.07 -14.29 -11.64
C ALA A 408 -3.15 -15.50 -11.89
N ASN A 409 -2.13 -15.67 -11.03
CA ASN A 409 -1.19 -16.79 -11.08
C ASN A 409 -1.88 -18.13 -10.84
N GLY A 410 -2.75 -18.24 -9.82
CA GLY A 410 -3.49 -19.45 -9.51
C GLY A 410 -4.46 -19.86 -10.62
N MET A 411 -5.17 -18.89 -11.21
CA MET A 411 -6.07 -19.10 -12.35
C MET A 411 -5.29 -19.60 -13.58
N GLY A 412 -4.10 -19.03 -13.84
CA GLY A 412 -3.19 -19.48 -14.90
C GLY A 412 -2.72 -20.93 -14.67
N LEU A 413 -2.38 -21.30 -13.44
CA LEU A 413 -1.95 -22.67 -13.11
C LEU A 413 -3.04 -23.74 -13.31
N ILE A 414 -4.30 -23.38 -13.21
CA ILE A 414 -5.43 -24.27 -13.46
C ILE A 414 -6.02 -24.09 -14.88
N ASN A 415 -5.28 -23.39 -15.76
CA ASN A 415 -5.61 -23.14 -17.17
C ASN A 415 -6.98 -22.49 -17.40
N LEU A 416 -7.38 -21.58 -16.50
CA LEU A 416 -8.58 -20.76 -16.73
C LEU A 416 -8.26 -19.61 -17.69
N SER A 417 -9.27 -19.21 -18.46
CA SER A 417 -9.12 -18.12 -19.42
C SER A 417 -8.90 -16.76 -18.73
N THR A 418 -8.27 -15.83 -19.43
CA THR A 418 -8.12 -14.43 -18.98
C THR A 418 -9.49 -13.84 -18.64
N ALA A 419 -10.52 -14.12 -19.44
CA ALA A 419 -11.87 -13.65 -19.18
C ALA A 419 -12.40 -14.11 -17.80
N ALA A 420 -12.17 -15.38 -17.43
CA ALA A 420 -12.55 -15.87 -16.11
C ALA A 420 -11.76 -15.19 -14.98
N THR A 421 -10.47 -14.91 -15.20
CA THR A 421 -9.62 -14.17 -14.24
C THR A 421 -10.15 -12.77 -14.01
N GLU A 422 -10.52 -12.04 -15.06
CA GLU A 422 -11.08 -10.69 -14.95
C GLU A 422 -12.44 -10.69 -14.22
N MET A 423 -13.30 -11.68 -14.49
CA MET A 423 -14.57 -11.82 -13.77
C MET A 423 -14.34 -12.04 -12.26
N VAL A 424 -13.37 -12.88 -11.90
CA VAL A 424 -13.02 -13.13 -10.48
C VAL A 424 -12.44 -11.88 -9.84
N ASN A 425 -11.53 -11.16 -10.51
CA ASN A 425 -10.97 -9.91 -10.02
C ASN A 425 -12.07 -8.86 -9.77
N ALA A 426 -13.04 -8.74 -10.71
CA ALA A 426 -14.19 -7.85 -10.55
C ALA A 426 -15.05 -8.20 -9.33
N LEU A 427 -15.34 -9.48 -9.11
CA LEU A 427 -16.09 -9.95 -7.94
C LEU A 427 -15.34 -9.68 -6.63
N VAL A 428 -14.03 -9.91 -6.59
CA VAL A 428 -13.20 -9.65 -5.41
C VAL A 428 -13.14 -8.16 -5.11
N LEU A 429 -12.99 -7.31 -6.14
CA LEU A 429 -13.04 -5.86 -5.97
C LEU A 429 -14.39 -5.39 -5.44
N LEU A 430 -15.50 -5.87 -6.02
CA LEU A 430 -16.85 -5.52 -5.59
C LEU A 430 -17.10 -5.93 -4.13
N ALA A 431 -16.65 -7.13 -3.74
CA ALA A 431 -16.74 -7.60 -2.37
C ALA A 431 -15.94 -6.70 -1.41
N ALA A 432 -14.71 -6.33 -1.77
CA ALA A 432 -13.86 -5.46 -0.95
C ALA A 432 -14.49 -4.07 -0.75
N VAL A 433 -14.99 -3.45 -1.83
CA VAL A 433 -15.66 -2.14 -1.76
C VAL A 433 -16.95 -2.20 -0.95
N THR A 434 -17.71 -3.29 -1.08
CA THR A 434 -18.93 -3.50 -0.30
C THR A 434 -18.63 -3.61 1.19
N VAL A 435 -17.58 -4.35 1.56
CA VAL A 435 -17.15 -4.47 2.97
C VAL A 435 -16.70 -3.12 3.54
N ASP A 436 -15.94 -2.31 2.78
CA ASP A 436 -15.57 -0.95 3.21
C ASP A 436 -16.78 -0.04 3.39
N ALA A 437 -17.73 -0.08 2.44
CA ALA A 437 -18.95 0.73 2.49
C ALA A 437 -19.86 0.37 3.68
N VAL A 438 -20.07 -0.93 3.94
CA VAL A 438 -20.89 -1.41 5.08
C VAL A 438 -20.22 -1.08 6.41
N GLY A 439 -18.90 -1.29 6.52
CA GLY A 439 -18.13 -0.97 7.73
C GLY A 439 -18.17 0.52 8.11
N ARG A 440 -18.43 1.41 7.16
CA ARG A 440 -18.63 2.84 7.42
C ARG A 440 -20.00 3.18 7.96
N ARG A 441 -21.06 2.55 7.45
CA ARG A 441 -22.44 2.80 7.93
C ARG A 441 -22.60 2.46 9.41
N GLY A 442 -21.96 1.39 9.87
CA GLY A 442 -21.95 1.00 11.28
C GLY A 442 -21.28 2.02 12.21
N ARG A 443 -20.37 2.87 11.69
CA ARG A 443 -19.65 3.90 12.49
C ARG A 443 -20.32 5.27 12.47
N ALA A 444 -21.15 5.55 11.49
CA ALA A 444 -21.93 6.78 11.44
C ALA A 444 -23.20 6.72 12.31
N ALA A 445 -23.56 5.54 12.80
CA ALA A 445 -24.72 5.27 13.63
C ALA A 445 -24.40 5.18 15.14
N VAL A 446 -23.13 5.36 15.53
CA VAL A 446 -22.62 5.44 16.91
C VAL A 446 -21.99 6.82 17.10
#